data_c340482f4c7598588f67e58e250429a2
#
_entry.id   c340482f4c7598588f67e58e250429a2
#
_cell.length_a   1.000
_cell.length_b   1.000
_cell.length_c   1.000
_cell.angle_alpha   90.00
_cell.angle_beta   90.00
_cell.angle_gamma   90.00
#
_symmetry.space_group_name_H-M   'P 1'
#
loop_
_entity.id
_entity.type
_entity.pdbx_description
1 polymer ?
#
loop_
_entity_poly.entity_id
_entity_poly.type
_entity_poly.pdbx_seq_one_letter_code
_entity_poly.pdbx_strand_id
1 'polypeptide(L)'
;MSSTDPSHLDLRALHPHDSLLRLIADSVPALIAYYHSDTLRCQFANRRYAEYNGWTPQTILGKTVREAIGEPAWQVIEPHVIRVVAGETVQYVREQTLPDGSHRVIEVNLIPHFEDSGLQRGAFVLINDITTQWQAERAIRDSEERMRKLAEATTEGIVFHNHGVVTDVNEAMQRMLGYALEEVVGRRILDFVPEMWRQTVSDYMVGGLEEPYEAAVIHRHGHEIPVEVVGKTMPFAGGTYRLAVLRDISARKAAQERIEFMALHDNLTQLPNRLYLMERLDSILALARRRQGTVATLFLDLDNFKLVNDSLGHHAGDVLLREVAHRLKQAVREADVVARLGGDEFLIVLTDIANHDDAGVVAANLIEAISAPALIDGQTMSVSPSIGISIFPDDGQSADELIRRADAAMYRAKNCGRNNYQFFAPPGAAPGACGLAAASP
;
A
#
# COMPACT_ATOMS: atom_id res chain seq x y z
N MET A 1 94.51 41.01 22.52
CA MET A 1 93.25 41.71 22.21
C MET A 1 92.72 41.08 20.91
N SER A 2 91.94 40.07 21.00
CA SER A 2 91.22 39.53 19.87
C SER A 2 89.87 39.02 20.36
N SER A 3 88.79 39.62 19.85
CA SER A 3 87.41 39.30 20.08
C SER A 3 87.07 38.01 19.35
N THR A 4 86.66 37.00 20.07
CA THR A 4 86.14 35.78 19.51
C THR A 4 84.58 35.94 19.36
N ASP A 5 84.18 35.92 18.09
CA ASP A 5 82.81 35.89 17.64
C ASP A 5 82.21 34.49 17.91
N PRO A 6 80.99 34.33 18.55
CA PRO A 6 80.37 33.03 18.83
C PRO A 6 79.31 32.70 17.83
N SER A 7 79.55 32.67 16.51
CA SER A 7 78.61 32.37 15.48
C SER A 7 78.99 31.22 14.54
N HIS A 8 79.41 30.10 15.09
CA HIS A 8 79.47 28.84 14.35
C HIS A 8 78.90 27.72 15.21
N LEU A 9 77.57 27.55 15.18
CA LEU A 9 76.96 26.30 15.55
C LEU A 9 77.28 25.28 14.44
N ASP A 10 78.15 24.36 14.81
CA ASP A 10 78.65 23.29 13.92
C ASP A 10 77.48 22.26 13.66
N LEU A 11 76.88 22.34 12.48
CA LEU A 11 75.82 21.50 11.96
C LEU A 11 76.29 20.08 11.57
N ARG A 12 77.46 19.63 12.03
CA ARG A 12 78.09 18.34 11.61
C ARG A 12 77.95 17.18 12.63
N ALA A 13 77.19 17.29 13.66
CA ALA A 13 77.02 16.21 14.65
C ALA A 13 75.54 15.75 14.82
N LEU A 14 74.83 15.54 13.75
CA LEU A 14 73.59 14.71 13.79
C LEU A 14 74.06 13.25 13.66
N HIS A 15 73.85 12.46 14.72
CA HIS A 15 74.05 11.02 14.69
C HIS A 15 73.23 10.39 13.52
N PRO A 16 73.81 9.39 12.81
CA PRO A 16 73.12 8.75 11.68
C PRO A 16 71.66 8.27 12.00
N HIS A 17 71.43 7.95 13.26
CA HIS A 17 70.10 7.55 13.75
C HIS A 17 69.06 8.70 13.76
N ASP A 18 69.46 9.93 14.10
CA ASP A 18 68.54 11.08 14.11
C ASP A 18 68.07 11.48 12.71
N SER A 19 68.99 11.33 11.72
CA SER A 19 68.69 11.58 10.31
C SER A 19 67.67 10.54 9.76
N LEU A 20 67.82 9.28 10.12
CA LEU A 20 66.89 8.20 9.70
C LEU A 20 65.50 8.36 10.34
N LEU A 21 65.44 8.67 11.62
CA LEU A 21 64.17 8.91 12.32
C LEU A 21 63.39 10.09 11.72
N ARG A 22 64.11 11.18 11.37
CA ARG A 22 63.49 12.33 10.68
C ARG A 22 62.96 11.94 9.29
N LEU A 23 63.73 11.19 8.52
CA LEU A 23 63.33 10.73 7.19
C LEU A 23 62.06 9.85 7.29
N ILE A 24 61.98 8.95 8.27
CA ILE A 24 60.80 8.12 8.52
C ILE A 24 59.63 9.01 8.87
N ALA A 25 59.76 9.94 9.82
CA ALA A 25 58.67 10.81 10.26
C ALA A 25 58.16 11.74 9.12
N ASP A 26 59.07 12.18 8.22
CA ASP A 26 58.68 13.02 7.07
C ASP A 26 58.04 12.21 5.93
N SER A 27 58.30 10.90 5.87
CA SER A 27 57.70 10.01 4.85
C SER A 27 56.25 9.54 5.22
N VAL A 28 55.89 9.59 6.49
CA VAL A 28 54.53 9.22 6.94
C VAL A 28 53.54 10.34 6.57
N PRO A 29 52.36 10.01 6.02
CA PRO A 29 51.34 11.00 5.62
C PRO A 29 50.58 11.61 6.82
N ALA A 30 51.11 11.57 8.02
CA ALA A 30 50.59 12.16 9.24
C ALA A 30 51.36 13.41 9.63
N LEU A 31 50.70 14.33 10.33
CA LEU A 31 51.33 15.45 10.99
C LEU A 31 51.80 14.97 12.37
N ILE A 32 53.13 15.02 12.61
CA ILE A 32 53.73 14.47 13.82
C ILE A 32 54.50 15.58 14.55
N ALA A 33 54.22 15.75 15.86
CA ALA A 33 55.00 16.63 16.73
C ALA A 33 55.18 16.00 18.11
N TYR A 34 56.20 16.48 18.82
CA TYR A 34 56.42 16.13 20.22
C TYR A 34 56.66 17.42 21.04
N TYR A 35 55.90 17.56 22.11
CA TYR A 35 55.94 18.68 23.02
C TYR A 35 56.35 18.24 24.42
N HIS A 36 57.18 19.04 25.11
CA HIS A 36 57.58 18.79 26.48
C HIS A 36 56.40 19.06 27.44
N SER A 37 56.22 18.23 28.44
CA SER A 37 55.05 18.32 29.37
C SER A 37 54.96 19.62 30.14
N ASP A 38 56.06 20.07 30.76
CA ASP A 38 56.07 21.21 31.67
C ASP A 38 56.08 22.56 30.95
N THR A 39 56.78 22.66 29.85
CA THR A 39 56.94 23.90 29.10
C THR A 39 56.02 24.05 27.90
N LEU A 40 55.36 22.96 27.49
CA LEU A 40 54.57 22.86 26.28
C LEU A 40 55.32 23.33 25.04
N ARG A 41 56.68 23.22 25.02
CA ARG A 41 57.50 23.61 23.91
C ARG A 41 57.79 22.46 22.96
N CYS A 42 57.73 22.76 21.66
CA CYS A 42 57.98 21.82 20.60
C CYS A 42 59.45 21.39 20.63
N GLN A 43 59.69 20.10 20.78
CA GLN A 43 61.03 19.48 20.70
C GLN A 43 61.24 18.76 19.38
N PHE A 44 60.17 18.32 18.75
CA PHE A 44 60.21 17.68 17.43
C PHE A 44 58.95 18.02 16.65
N ALA A 45 59.10 18.25 15.35
CA ALA A 45 57.99 18.28 14.40
C ALA A 45 58.51 17.75 13.07
N ASN A 46 57.69 16.91 12.41
CA ASN A 46 57.97 16.53 11.03
C ASN A 46 57.65 17.71 10.08
N ARG A 47 58.13 17.62 8.86
CA ARG A 47 57.96 18.68 7.85
C ARG A 47 56.48 19.04 7.67
N ARG A 48 55.63 18.04 7.56
CA ARG A 48 54.17 18.24 7.35
C ARG A 48 53.53 19.00 8.50
N TYR A 49 53.85 18.69 9.74
CA TYR A 49 53.29 19.39 10.92
C TYR A 49 53.76 20.85 10.95
N ALA A 50 55.05 21.10 10.68
CA ALA A 50 55.60 22.45 10.64
C ALA A 50 54.93 23.29 9.55
N GLU A 51 54.90 22.79 8.31
CA GLU A 51 54.28 23.47 7.17
C GLU A 51 52.79 23.73 7.36
N TYR A 52 52.07 22.77 7.94
CA TYR A 52 50.63 22.91 8.26
C TYR A 52 50.34 24.07 9.19
N ASN A 53 51.27 24.37 10.12
CA ASN A 53 51.16 25.49 11.06
C ASN A 53 51.88 26.75 10.58
N GLY A 54 52.38 26.82 9.36
CA GLY A 54 53.04 27.98 8.78
C GLY A 54 54.50 28.14 9.18
N TRP A 55 55.17 27.05 9.63
CA TRP A 55 56.55 27.05 10.10
C TRP A 55 57.41 26.12 9.25
N THR A 56 58.75 26.24 9.43
CA THR A 56 59.68 25.20 9.00
C THR A 56 60.01 24.27 10.18
N PRO A 57 60.51 23.04 9.93
CA PRO A 57 60.95 22.14 11.02
C PRO A 57 61.94 22.72 11.98
N GLN A 58 62.70 23.72 11.55
CA GLN A 58 63.71 24.42 12.37
C GLN A 58 63.09 25.57 13.18
N THR A 59 62.16 26.32 12.59
CA THR A 59 61.62 27.53 13.24
C THR A 59 60.48 27.25 14.20
N ILE A 60 59.88 26.05 14.17
CA ILE A 60 58.84 25.60 15.10
C ILE A 60 59.44 25.10 16.42
N LEU A 61 60.69 24.63 16.42
CA LEU A 61 61.34 24.15 17.62
C LEU A 61 61.42 25.23 18.69
N GLY A 62 61.13 24.86 19.94
CA GLY A 62 61.11 25.76 21.11
C GLY A 62 59.87 26.64 21.21
N LYS A 63 58.98 26.68 20.21
CA LYS A 63 57.66 27.38 20.33
C LYS A 63 56.76 26.60 21.24
N THR A 64 55.94 27.28 22.01
CA THR A 64 54.86 26.64 22.76
C THR A 64 53.77 26.17 21.81
N VAL A 65 52.94 25.22 22.24
CA VAL A 65 51.77 24.77 21.45
C VAL A 65 50.94 25.96 20.97
N ARG A 66 50.67 26.93 21.87
CA ARG A 66 49.87 28.13 21.55
C ARG A 66 50.52 29.02 20.50
N GLU A 67 51.85 29.23 20.60
CA GLU A 67 52.64 29.99 19.60
C GLU A 67 52.72 29.26 18.25
N ALA A 68 52.76 27.92 18.28
CA ALA A 68 52.88 27.10 17.07
C ALA A 68 51.61 27.06 16.23
N ILE A 69 50.44 26.96 16.88
CA ILE A 69 49.14 26.76 16.20
C ILE A 69 48.27 28.03 16.13
N GLY A 70 48.63 29.07 16.90
CA GLY A 70 47.88 30.33 16.99
C GLY A 70 46.72 30.29 17.96
N GLU A 71 46.27 31.49 18.36
CA GLU A 71 45.24 31.67 19.41
C GLU A 71 43.91 31.01 19.11
N PRO A 72 43.32 31.12 17.88
CA PRO A 72 42.02 30.52 17.61
C PRO A 72 42.05 28.98 17.71
N ALA A 73 43.11 28.34 17.27
CA ALA A 73 43.24 26.89 17.35
C ALA A 73 43.53 26.43 18.78
N TRP A 74 44.30 27.26 19.56
CA TRP A 74 44.58 26.97 20.95
C TRP A 74 43.30 26.88 21.81
N GLN A 75 42.40 27.85 21.70
CA GLN A 75 41.12 27.85 22.45
C GLN A 75 40.32 26.58 22.27
N VAL A 76 40.38 25.97 21.08
CA VAL A 76 39.68 24.72 20.77
C VAL A 76 40.37 23.51 21.40
N ILE A 77 41.68 23.47 21.41
CA ILE A 77 42.41 22.26 21.83
C ILE A 77 42.93 22.32 23.27
N GLU A 78 42.89 23.47 23.95
CA GLU A 78 43.37 23.63 25.32
C GLU A 78 42.79 22.60 26.31
N PRO A 79 41.46 22.25 26.29
CA PRO A 79 40.95 21.22 27.14
C PRO A 79 41.56 19.83 26.90
N HIS A 80 41.92 19.53 25.66
CA HIS A 80 42.58 18.27 25.31
C HIS A 80 44.06 18.25 25.73
N VAL A 81 44.71 19.40 25.65
CA VAL A 81 46.13 19.56 26.12
C VAL A 81 46.19 19.39 27.64
N ILE A 82 45.27 19.95 28.41
CA ILE A 82 45.20 19.76 29.85
C ILE A 82 45.10 18.27 30.21
N ARG A 83 44.25 17.51 29.52
CA ARG A 83 44.09 16.08 29.76
C ARG A 83 45.30 15.26 29.45
N VAL A 84 46.00 15.54 28.32
CA VAL A 84 47.22 14.80 27.97
C VAL A 84 48.37 15.15 28.92
N VAL A 85 48.46 16.38 29.44
CA VAL A 85 49.44 16.79 30.46
C VAL A 85 49.11 16.09 31.80
N ALA A 86 47.87 15.79 32.07
CA ALA A 86 47.48 14.99 33.25
C ALA A 86 47.75 13.47 33.07
N GLY A 87 48.34 13.05 31.96
CA GLY A 87 48.73 11.67 31.68
C GLY A 87 47.66 10.86 30.92
N GLU A 88 46.58 11.47 30.43
CA GLU A 88 45.58 10.78 29.66
C GLU A 88 45.93 10.73 28.19
N THR A 89 45.71 9.58 27.52
CA THR A 89 45.70 9.53 26.04
C THR A 89 44.40 10.14 25.55
N VAL A 90 44.46 11.13 24.65
CA VAL A 90 43.29 11.85 24.13
C VAL A 90 43.18 11.64 22.64
N GLN A 91 42.02 11.17 22.19
CA GLN A 91 41.69 11.01 20.78
C GLN A 91 40.38 11.77 20.48
N TYR A 92 40.37 12.55 19.42
CA TYR A 92 39.19 13.24 18.95
C TYR A 92 39.23 13.51 17.46
N VAL A 93 38.05 13.65 16.86
CA VAL A 93 37.86 14.02 15.47
C VAL A 93 37.28 15.44 15.43
N ARG A 94 37.78 16.26 14.51
CA ARG A 94 37.22 17.59 14.27
C ARG A 94 37.15 17.92 12.80
N GLU A 95 36.12 18.67 12.42
CA GLU A 95 36.04 19.33 11.12
C GLU A 95 36.80 20.66 11.14
N GLN A 96 37.45 20.98 10.05
CA GLN A 96 38.20 22.20 9.88
C GLN A 96 38.00 22.78 8.48
N THR A 97 37.73 24.08 8.41
CA THR A 97 37.70 24.82 7.15
C THR A 97 39.03 25.49 6.96
N LEU A 98 39.70 25.20 5.83
CA LEU A 98 40.95 25.82 5.44
C LEU A 98 40.72 27.21 4.86
N PRO A 99 41.80 28.09 4.79
CA PRO A 99 41.67 29.43 4.23
C PRO A 99 41.21 29.47 2.75
N ASP A 100 41.41 28.39 2.01
CA ASP A 100 40.93 28.23 0.62
C ASP A 100 39.48 27.82 0.51
N GLY A 101 38.77 27.68 1.66
CA GLY A 101 37.35 27.26 1.75
C GLY A 101 37.15 25.75 1.70
N SER A 102 38.20 24.94 1.56
CA SER A 102 38.07 23.48 1.61
C SER A 102 37.82 22.98 3.04
N HIS A 103 37.02 21.91 3.15
CA HIS A 103 36.70 21.26 4.43
C HIS A 103 37.56 20.00 4.59
N ARG A 104 38.17 19.85 5.75
CA ARG A 104 38.90 18.64 6.14
C ARG A 104 38.33 18.08 7.44
N VAL A 105 38.37 16.77 7.55
CA VAL A 105 38.11 16.03 8.78
C VAL A 105 39.44 15.45 9.25
N ILE A 106 39.89 15.86 10.42
CA ILE A 106 41.14 15.39 11.00
C ILE A 106 40.89 14.62 12.28
N GLU A 107 41.61 13.52 12.42
CA GLU A 107 41.70 12.76 13.65
C GLU A 107 42.99 13.17 14.38
N VAL A 108 42.84 13.59 15.63
CA VAL A 108 43.95 14.05 16.49
C VAL A 108 44.16 13.05 17.62
N ASN A 109 45.35 12.52 17.74
CA ASN A 109 45.74 11.64 18.82
C ASN A 109 46.88 12.34 19.63
N LEU A 110 46.61 12.59 20.93
CA LEU A 110 47.59 13.12 21.87
C LEU A 110 47.99 11.99 22.83
N ILE A 111 49.22 11.57 22.78
CA ILE A 111 49.73 10.40 23.52
C ILE A 111 50.78 10.85 24.51
N PRO A 112 50.55 10.75 25.83
CA PRO A 112 51.54 11.10 26.84
C PRO A 112 52.74 10.15 26.77
N HIS A 113 53.94 10.70 26.95
CA HIS A 113 55.20 9.94 26.96
C HIS A 113 55.79 9.96 28.39
N PHE A 114 55.97 8.79 28.94
CA PHE A 114 56.57 8.59 30.26
C PHE A 114 57.94 7.98 30.15
N GLU A 115 58.87 8.44 30.98
CA GLU A 115 60.14 7.77 31.18
C GLU A 115 59.98 6.49 32.03
N ASP A 116 61.03 5.64 32.05
CA ASP A 116 61.07 4.45 32.88
C ASP A 116 60.85 4.75 34.39
N SER A 117 61.15 5.98 34.81
CA SER A 117 60.93 6.50 36.16
C SER A 117 59.42 6.76 36.49
N GLY A 118 58.55 6.69 35.48
CA GLY A 118 57.14 7.08 35.58
C GLY A 118 56.86 8.56 35.47
N LEU A 119 57.93 9.41 35.28
CA LEU A 119 57.74 10.82 35.05
C LEU A 119 57.33 11.12 33.61
N GLN A 120 56.29 11.94 33.44
CA GLN A 120 55.87 12.35 32.14
C GLN A 120 56.87 13.39 31.55
N ARG A 121 57.44 13.04 30.43
CA ARG A 121 58.46 13.86 29.75
C ARG A 121 57.87 14.81 28.70
N GLY A 122 56.76 14.34 28.07
CA GLY A 122 56.11 15.09 27.01
C GLY A 122 54.89 14.36 26.46
N ALA A 123 54.46 14.81 25.29
CA ALA A 123 53.39 14.16 24.55
C ALA A 123 53.62 14.16 23.05
N PHE A 124 53.29 13.07 22.40
CA PHE A 124 53.22 13.00 20.94
C PHE A 124 51.88 13.53 20.46
N VAL A 125 51.90 14.27 19.36
CA VAL A 125 50.75 14.75 18.61
C VAL A 125 50.79 14.05 17.27
N LEU A 126 49.76 13.26 16.97
CA LEU A 126 49.55 12.67 15.66
C LEU A 126 48.23 13.20 15.12
N ILE A 127 48.27 13.77 13.90
CA ILE A 127 47.10 14.26 13.21
C ILE A 127 47.00 13.57 11.84
N ASN A 128 45.93 12.87 11.61
CA ASN A 128 45.62 12.20 10.34
C ASN A 128 44.50 12.94 9.62
N ASP A 129 44.66 13.17 8.33
CA ASP A 129 43.55 13.62 7.48
C ASP A 129 42.71 12.39 7.09
N ILE A 130 41.52 12.32 7.63
CA ILE A 130 40.57 11.22 7.39
C ILE A 130 39.40 11.65 6.48
N THR A 131 39.53 12.80 5.82
CA THR A 131 38.44 13.41 5.01
C THR A 131 37.86 12.43 4.01
N THR A 132 38.71 11.76 3.24
CA THR A 132 38.27 10.80 2.19
C THR A 132 37.55 9.59 2.79
N GLN A 133 38.09 9.04 3.87
CA GLN A 133 37.48 7.90 4.56
C GLN A 133 36.13 8.32 5.15
N TRP A 134 36.09 9.44 5.85
CA TRP A 134 34.86 9.95 6.49
C TRP A 134 33.77 10.28 5.47
N GLN A 135 34.15 10.88 4.32
CA GLN A 135 33.18 11.14 3.23
C GLN A 135 32.62 9.85 2.62
N ALA A 136 33.50 8.84 2.43
CA ALA A 136 33.06 7.54 1.91
C ALA A 136 32.09 6.83 2.87
N GLU A 137 32.42 6.79 4.16
CA GLU A 137 31.56 6.19 5.18
C GLU A 137 30.20 6.93 5.30
N ARG A 138 30.24 8.26 5.25
CA ARG A 138 29.03 9.09 5.26
C ARG A 138 28.18 8.87 4.01
N ALA A 139 28.76 8.80 2.84
CA ALA A 139 28.04 8.54 1.58
C ALA A 139 27.36 7.16 1.59
N ILE A 140 28.03 6.15 2.13
CA ILE A 140 27.43 4.81 2.30
C ILE A 140 26.22 4.90 3.26
N ARG A 141 26.39 5.50 4.43
CA ARG A 141 25.33 5.65 5.43
C ARG A 141 24.14 6.44 4.90
N ASP A 142 24.37 7.56 4.22
CA ASP A 142 23.34 8.40 3.62
C ASP A 142 22.59 7.64 2.51
N SER A 143 23.30 6.79 1.75
CA SER A 143 22.71 5.92 0.73
C SER A 143 21.82 4.84 1.34
N GLU A 144 22.30 4.17 2.39
CA GLU A 144 21.53 3.14 3.12
C GLU A 144 20.27 3.74 3.77
N GLU A 145 20.41 4.91 4.41
CA GLU A 145 19.27 5.60 5.02
C GLU A 145 18.22 6.03 3.97
N ARG A 146 18.71 6.53 2.81
CA ARG A 146 17.83 6.88 1.69
C ARG A 146 17.08 5.66 1.15
N MET A 147 17.78 4.54 0.96
CA MET A 147 17.17 3.29 0.50
C MET A 147 16.13 2.77 1.49
N ARG A 148 16.44 2.81 2.79
CA ARG A 148 15.49 2.43 3.84
C ARG A 148 14.24 3.31 3.81
N LYS A 149 14.39 4.64 3.77
CA LYS A 149 13.25 5.58 3.67
C LYS A 149 12.40 5.36 2.43
N LEU A 150 13.01 5.03 1.29
CA LEU A 150 12.27 4.67 0.08
C LEU A 150 11.46 3.38 0.25
N ALA A 151 12.06 2.35 0.86
CA ALA A 151 11.36 1.09 1.13
C ALA A 151 10.23 1.26 2.17
N GLU A 152 10.39 2.13 3.15
CA GLU A 152 9.38 2.46 4.17
C GLU A 152 8.25 3.35 3.60
N ALA A 153 8.54 4.20 2.62
CA ALA A 153 7.56 5.10 2.00
C ALA A 153 6.62 4.38 1.01
N THR A 154 6.94 3.16 0.61
CA THR A 154 6.08 2.38 -0.28
C THR A 154 4.92 1.77 0.49
N THR A 155 3.73 1.76 -0.12
CA THR A 155 2.57 1.00 0.39
C THR A 155 2.62 -0.46 -0.04
N GLU A 156 3.56 -0.81 -0.92
CA GLU A 156 3.73 -2.16 -1.45
C GLU A 156 4.55 -3.02 -0.49
N GLY A 157 4.10 -4.23 -0.25
CA GLY A 157 4.86 -5.23 0.49
C GLY A 157 6.08 -5.66 -0.32
N ILE A 158 7.26 -5.61 0.29
CA ILE A 158 8.50 -6.10 -0.32
C ILE A 158 8.98 -7.29 0.51
N VAL A 159 9.26 -8.39 -0.18
CA VAL A 159 9.83 -9.59 0.44
C VAL A 159 11.09 -10.02 -0.32
N PHE A 160 12.16 -10.22 0.42
CA PHE A 160 13.38 -10.84 -0.07
C PHE A 160 13.39 -12.31 0.33
N HIS A 161 13.75 -13.18 -0.59
CA HIS A 161 13.83 -14.60 -0.28
C HIS A 161 14.94 -15.31 -1.06
N ASN A 162 15.40 -16.40 -0.48
CA ASN A 162 16.32 -17.33 -1.12
C ASN A 162 15.65 -18.70 -1.21
N HIS A 163 15.47 -19.22 -2.43
CA HIS A 163 14.80 -20.50 -2.69
C HIS A 163 13.45 -20.67 -1.94
N GLY A 164 12.64 -19.59 -1.89
CA GLY A 164 11.33 -19.61 -1.25
C GLY A 164 11.35 -19.46 0.28
N VAL A 165 12.52 -19.28 0.90
CA VAL A 165 12.66 -18.95 2.32
C VAL A 165 12.86 -17.45 2.46
N VAL A 166 12.02 -16.80 3.25
CA VAL A 166 12.06 -15.35 3.51
C VAL A 166 13.34 -14.99 4.25
N THR A 167 14.08 -14.01 3.73
CA THR A 167 15.29 -13.47 4.36
C THR A 167 15.09 -12.08 4.93
N ASP A 168 14.19 -11.29 4.35
CA ASP A 168 13.86 -9.96 4.84
C ASP A 168 12.50 -9.49 4.29
N VAL A 169 11.83 -8.56 4.97
CA VAL A 169 10.60 -7.90 4.53
C VAL A 169 10.56 -6.44 4.98
N ASN A 170 9.95 -5.57 4.17
CA ASN A 170 9.72 -4.19 4.59
C ASN A 170 8.54 -4.07 5.58
N GLU A 171 8.37 -2.90 6.18
CA GLU A 171 7.29 -2.62 7.12
C GLU A 171 5.89 -2.76 6.48
N ALA A 172 5.73 -2.41 5.21
CA ALA A 172 4.47 -2.57 4.50
C ALA A 172 4.05 -4.04 4.39
N MET A 173 5.01 -4.95 4.16
CA MET A 173 4.75 -6.39 4.14
C MET A 173 4.37 -6.92 5.52
N GLN A 174 5.02 -6.44 6.58
CA GLN A 174 4.66 -6.79 7.97
C GLN A 174 3.22 -6.38 8.29
N ARG A 175 2.84 -5.14 7.91
CA ARG A 175 1.45 -4.65 8.07
C ARG A 175 0.45 -5.48 7.25
N MET A 176 0.80 -5.81 6.00
CA MET A 176 -0.05 -6.61 5.11
C MET A 176 -0.30 -8.02 5.65
N LEU A 177 0.71 -8.68 6.19
CA LEU A 177 0.59 -10.02 6.75
C LEU A 177 0.11 -10.02 8.21
N GLY A 178 0.32 -8.91 8.95
CA GLY A 178 0.03 -8.80 10.38
C GLY A 178 1.04 -9.52 11.28
N TYR A 179 2.24 -9.81 10.79
CA TYR A 179 3.32 -10.47 11.53
C TYR A 179 4.50 -9.51 11.72
N ALA A 180 5.23 -9.68 12.81
CA ALA A 180 6.51 -9.00 13.02
C ALA A 180 7.62 -9.62 12.14
N LEU A 181 8.70 -8.87 11.91
CA LEU A 181 9.82 -9.32 11.07
C LEU A 181 10.36 -10.68 11.51
N GLU A 182 10.56 -10.85 12.82
CA GLU A 182 11.13 -12.05 13.42
C GLU A 182 10.22 -13.28 13.26
N GLU A 183 8.91 -13.08 13.09
CA GLU A 183 7.92 -14.13 12.87
C GLU A 183 7.86 -14.58 11.41
N VAL A 184 8.36 -13.76 10.48
CA VAL A 184 8.30 -14.00 9.02
C VAL A 184 9.63 -14.52 8.48
N VAL A 185 10.75 -13.98 8.93
CA VAL A 185 12.09 -14.37 8.49
C VAL A 185 12.36 -15.84 8.83
N GLY A 186 12.89 -16.57 7.85
CA GLY A 186 13.18 -18.01 7.97
C GLY A 186 12.00 -18.92 7.63
N ARG A 187 10.78 -18.40 7.48
CA ARG A 187 9.62 -19.18 7.03
C ARG A 187 9.56 -19.29 5.51
N ARG A 188 8.80 -20.25 5.02
CA ARG A 188 8.56 -20.40 3.58
C ARG A 188 7.48 -19.43 3.11
N ILE A 189 7.67 -18.83 1.94
CA ILE A 189 6.66 -17.96 1.31
C ILE A 189 5.31 -18.69 1.20
N LEU A 190 5.33 -19.97 0.83
CA LEU A 190 4.10 -20.76 0.68
C LEU A 190 3.31 -20.98 1.97
N ASP A 191 3.89 -20.71 3.14
CA ASP A 191 3.17 -20.73 4.42
C ASP A 191 2.18 -19.56 4.55
N PHE A 192 2.41 -18.49 3.79
CA PHE A 192 1.56 -17.29 3.74
C PHE A 192 0.65 -17.25 2.51
N VAL A 193 0.61 -18.33 1.72
CA VAL A 193 -0.15 -18.40 0.47
C VAL A 193 -1.28 -19.43 0.59
N PRO A 194 -2.55 -19.08 0.27
CA PRO A 194 -3.67 -20.01 0.23
C PRO A 194 -3.37 -21.18 -0.70
N GLU A 195 -3.91 -22.35 -0.37
CA GLU A 195 -3.60 -23.61 -1.07
C GLU A 195 -3.82 -23.53 -2.57
N MET A 196 -4.90 -22.87 -2.99
CA MET A 196 -5.24 -22.70 -4.41
C MET A 196 -4.21 -21.90 -5.22
N TRP A 197 -3.41 -21.04 -4.58
CA TRP A 197 -2.42 -20.20 -5.22
C TRP A 197 -0.99 -20.76 -5.14
N ARG A 198 -0.74 -21.79 -4.33
CA ARG A 198 0.61 -22.31 -4.07
C ARG A 198 1.32 -22.79 -5.32
N GLN A 199 0.60 -23.45 -6.22
CA GLN A 199 1.19 -23.94 -7.46
C GLN A 199 1.63 -22.75 -8.34
N THR A 200 0.75 -21.76 -8.55
CA THR A 200 1.05 -20.57 -9.34
C THR A 200 2.28 -19.83 -8.77
N VAL A 201 2.28 -19.55 -7.46
CA VAL A 201 3.40 -18.86 -6.80
C VAL A 201 4.70 -19.66 -6.94
N SER A 202 4.64 -21.00 -6.79
CA SER A 202 5.80 -21.88 -6.95
C SER A 202 6.35 -21.84 -8.37
N ASP A 203 5.50 -21.90 -9.40
CA ASP A 203 5.90 -21.88 -10.81
C ASP A 203 6.61 -20.56 -11.16
N TYR A 204 6.09 -19.42 -10.69
CA TYR A 204 6.72 -18.11 -10.85
C TYR A 204 8.05 -17.99 -10.11
N MET A 205 8.14 -18.56 -8.89
CA MET A 205 9.39 -18.54 -8.10
C MET A 205 10.48 -19.41 -8.73
N VAL A 206 10.14 -20.66 -9.08
CA VAL A 206 11.09 -21.65 -9.61
C VAL A 206 11.47 -21.33 -11.07
N GLY A 207 10.49 -20.90 -11.86
CA GLY A 207 10.71 -20.51 -13.26
C GLY A 207 11.45 -19.17 -13.43
N GLY A 208 11.64 -18.42 -12.36
CA GLY A 208 12.28 -17.10 -12.43
C GLY A 208 11.49 -16.07 -13.23
N LEU A 209 10.17 -16.27 -13.37
CA LEU A 209 9.30 -15.38 -14.16
C LEU A 209 9.19 -14.00 -13.49
N GLU A 210 9.28 -12.95 -14.29
CA GLU A 210 9.23 -11.54 -13.83
C GLU A 210 7.95 -10.81 -14.24
N GLU A 211 7.06 -11.48 -14.98
CA GLU A 211 5.76 -10.92 -15.36
C GLU A 211 4.86 -10.77 -14.13
N PRO A 212 4.04 -9.68 -14.07
CA PRO A 212 3.06 -9.52 -13.01
C PRO A 212 2.01 -10.65 -13.03
N TYR A 213 1.65 -11.14 -11.86
CA TYR A 213 0.55 -12.10 -11.71
C TYR A 213 -0.27 -11.81 -10.45
N GLU A 214 -1.54 -12.21 -10.46
CA GLU A 214 -2.40 -12.11 -9.29
C GLU A 214 -2.28 -13.39 -8.45
N ALA A 215 -2.30 -13.19 -7.13
CA ALA A 215 -2.35 -14.24 -6.13
C ALA A 215 -3.09 -13.74 -4.88
N ALA A 216 -3.04 -14.51 -3.80
CA ALA A 216 -3.47 -14.03 -2.49
C ALA A 216 -2.44 -14.39 -1.41
N VAL A 217 -2.42 -13.59 -0.35
CA VAL A 217 -1.66 -13.88 0.88
C VAL A 217 -2.61 -14.00 2.07
N ILE A 218 -2.21 -14.78 3.08
CA ILE A 218 -3.00 -15.02 4.29
C ILE A 218 -2.51 -14.11 5.40
N HIS A 219 -3.38 -13.23 5.88
CA HIS A 219 -3.13 -12.44 7.08
C HIS A 219 -3.14 -13.34 8.33
N ARG A 220 -2.43 -12.96 9.40
CA ARG A 220 -2.37 -13.72 10.67
C ARG A 220 -3.74 -14.07 11.27
N HIS A 221 -4.78 -13.29 10.97
CA HIS A 221 -6.16 -13.55 11.40
C HIS A 221 -6.94 -14.48 10.46
N GLY A 222 -6.27 -15.07 9.46
CA GLY A 222 -6.83 -16.09 8.57
C GLY A 222 -7.61 -15.58 7.37
N HIS A 223 -7.80 -14.26 7.19
CA HIS A 223 -8.41 -13.72 5.98
C HIS A 223 -7.39 -13.61 4.84
N GLU A 224 -7.88 -13.75 3.62
CA GLU A 224 -7.08 -13.64 2.41
C GLU A 224 -7.05 -12.19 1.91
N ILE A 225 -5.87 -11.75 1.47
CA ILE A 225 -5.65 -10.45 0.84
C ILE A 225 -5.23 -10.71 -0.59
N PRO A 226 -6.03 -10.30 -1.59
CA PRO A 226 -5.63 -10.43 -2.99
C PRO A 226 -4.50 -9.47 -3.30
N VAL A 227 -3.46 -9.98 -3.95
CA VAL A 227 -2.27 -9.22 -4.29
C VAL A 227 -1.89 -9.40 -5.76
N GLU A 228 -1.32 -8.35 -6.34
CA GLU A 228 -0.56 -8.41 -7.58
C GLU A 228 0.92 -8.52 -7.21
N VAL A 229 1.59 -9.52 -7.76
CA VAL A 229 2.98 -9.86 -7.41
C VAL A 229 3.88 -9.67 -8.62
N VAL A 230 5.01 -8.99 -8.42
CA VAL A 230 6.11 -8.89 -9.38
C VAL A 230 7.38 -9.41 -8.72
N GLY A 231 7.96 -10.45 -9.27
CA GLY A 231 9.22 -11.02 -8.79
C GLY A 231 10.39 -10.60 -9.66
N LYS A 232 11.54 -10.27 -9.05
CA LYS A 232 12.80 -10.01 -9.77
C LYS A 232 13.94 -10.78 -9.14
N THR A 233 14.77 -11.39 -9.97
CA THR A 233 16.00 -12.06 -9.54
C THR A 233 17.17 -11.08 -9.62
N MET A 234 17.90 -10.91 -8.51
CA MET A 234 19.00 -9.97 -8.40
C MET A 234 20.28 -10.67 -7.92
N PRO A 235 21.47 -10.37 -8.51
CA PRO A 235 22.73 -10.90 -8.00
C PRO A 235 23.12 -10.20 -6.71
N PHE A 236 23.63 -10.94 -5.73
CA PHE A 236 24.15 -10.40 -4.47
C PHE A 236 25.22 -11.28 -3.87
N ALA A 237 26.39 -10.72 -3.50
CA ALA A 237 27.47 -11.35 -2.72
C ALA A 237 27.80 -12.80 -3.10
N GLY A 238 27.87 -13.12 -4.42
CA GLY A 238 28.23 -14.46 -4.90
C GLY A 238 27.05 -15.46 -5.01
N GLY A 239 25.83 -15.00 -4.77
CA GLY A 239 24.58 -15.75 -4.97
C GLY A 239 23.52 -14.95 -5.70
N THR A 240 22.28 -15.45 -5.70
CA THR A 240 21.12 -14.75 -6.23
C THR A 240 20.04 -14.65 -5.16
N TYR A 241 19.46 -13.46 -5.01
CA TYR A 241 18.20 -13.27 -4.28
C TYR A 241 17.06 -13.12 -5.24
N ARG A 242 15.89 -13.45 -4.77
CA ARG A 242 14.68 -13.01 -5.43
C ARG A 242 13.97 -11.97 -4.55
N LEU A 243 13.65 -10.85 -5.15
CA LEU A 243 12.80 -9.80 -4.60
C LEU A 243 11.40 -10.00 -5.15
N ALA A 244 10.37 -10.04 -4.31
CA ALA A 244 9.00 -9.92 -4.76
C ALA A 244 8.37 -8.67 -4.17
N VAL A 245 7.68 -7.92 -5.03
CA VAL A 245 6.88 -6.74 -4.67
C VAL A 245 5.41 -7.15 -4.75
N LEU A 246 4.68 -6.93 -3.67
CA LEU A 246 3.27 -7.28 -3.53
C LEU A 246 2.45 -6.01 -3.36
N ARG A 247 1.49 -5.81 -4.25
CA ARG A 247 0.52 -4.72 -4.18
C ARG A 247 -0.82 -5.28 -3.74
N ASP A 248 -1.39 -4.76 -2.67
CA ASP A 248 -2.78 -5.07 -2.28
C ASP A 248 -3.75 -4.53 -3.34
N ILE A 249 -4.54 -5.42 -3.92
CA ILE A 249 -5.55 -5.11 -4.94
C ILE A 249 -6.98 -5.25 -4.41
N SER A 250 -7.18 -5.34 -3.09
CA SER A 250 -8.51 -5.49 -2.47
C SER A 250 -9.45 -4.35 -2.87
N ALA A 251 -8.97 -3.11 -2.80
CA ALA A 251 -9.76 -1.94 -3.20
C ALA A 251 -10.10 -1.96 -4.70
N ARG A 252 -9.16 -2.40 -5.56
CA ARG A 252 -9.39 -2.54 -7.01
C ARG A 252 -10.47 -3.59 -7.29
N LYS A 253 -10.37 -4.77 -6.67
CA LYS A 253 -11.35 -5.86 -6.84
C LYS A 253 -12.74 -5.46 -6.31
N ALA A 254 -12.81 -4.88 -5.13
CA ALA A 254 -14.08 -4.40 -4.58
C ALA A 254 -14.73 -3.31 -5.46
N ALA A 255 -13.92 -2.39 -6.03
CA ALA A 255 -14.43 -1.40 -6.96
C ALA A 255 -14.93 -2.04 -8.27
N GLN A 256 -14.21 -3.02 -8.79
CA GLN A 256 -14.60 -3.76 -9.98
C GLN A 256 -15.91 -4.52 -9.76
N GLU A 257 -16.02 -5.28 -8.69
CA GLU A 257 -17.25 -5.99 -8.30
C GLU A 257 -18.44 -5.04 -8.12
N ARG A 258 -18.19 -3.86 -7.53
CA ARG A 258 -19.21 -2.84 -7.38
C ARG A 258 -19.67 -2.26 -8.72
N ILE A 259 -18.74 -2.03 -9.66
CA ILE A 259 -19.06 -1.57 -11.01
C ILE A 259 -19.93 -2.63 -11.74
N GLU A 260 -19.53 -3.89 -11.68
CA GLU A 260 -20.27 -5.01 -12.27
C GLU A 260 -21.65 -5.14 -11.65
N PHE A 261 -21.74 -5.05 -10.32
CA PHE A 261 -23.02 -5.06 -9.62
C PHE A 261 -23.92 -3.89 -10.05
N MET A 262 -23.39 -2.65 -10.10
CA MET A 262 -24.15 -1.46 -10.52
C MET A 262 -24.56 -1.52 -12.00
N ALA A 263 -23.79 -2.19 -12.86
CA ALA A 263 -24.15 -2.38 -14.26
C ALA A 263 -25.35 -3.31 -14.43
N LEU A 264 -25.58 -4.23 -13.50
CA LEU A 264 -26.59 -5.29 -13.58
C LEU A 264 -27.77 -5.11 -12.60
N HIS A 265 -27.69 -4.18 -11.64
CA HIS A 265 -28.69 -3.98 -10.60
C HIS A 265 -29.16 -2.53 -10.53
N ASP A 266 -30.37 -2.31 -10.07
CA ASP A 266 -30.95 -1.00 -9.77
C ASP A 266 -30.37 -0.46 -8.46
N ASN A 267 -29.82 0.76 -8.50
CA ASN A 267 -29.11 1.33 -7.34
C ASN A 267 -30.02 1.62 -6.14
N LEU A 268 -31.32 1.82 -6.35
CA LEU A 268 -32.25 2.13 -5.27
C LEU A 268 -32.74 0.87 -4.55
N THR A 269 -33.18 -0.12 -5.32
CA THR A 269 -33.82 -1.33 -4.81
C THR A 269 -32.92 -2.53 -4.70
N GLN A 270 -31.73 -2.45 -5.28
CA GLN A 270 -30.77 -3.57 -5.38
C GLN A 270 -31.34 -4.82 -6.11
N LEU A 271 -32.46 -4.67 -6.80
CA LEU A 271 -32.98 -5.72 -7.69
C LEU A 271 -32.19 -5.71 -9.01
N PRO A 272 -32.17 -6.84 -9.74
CA PRO A 272 -31.79 -6.88 -11.12
C PRO A 272 -32.35 -5.71 -11.93
N ASN A 273 -31.53 -5.09 -12.77
CA ASN A 273 -31.99 -4.05 -13.68
C ASN A 273 -32.45 -4.66 -15.02
N ARG A 274 -32.86 -3.79 -15.94
CA ARG A 274 -33.33 -4.22 -17.27
C ARG A 274 -32.28 -5.04 -18.04
N LEU A 275 -31.00 -4.69 -17.96
CA LEU A 275 -29.95 -5.40 -18.70
C LEU A 275 -29.81 -6.84 -18.19
N TYR A 276 -29.64 -7.03 -16.88
CA TYR A 276 -29.58 -8.37 -16.27
C TYR A 276 -30.80 -9.20 -16.62
N LEU A 277 -31.98 -8.59 -16.51
CA LEU A 277 -33.24 -9.28 -16.76
C LEU A 277 -33.32 -9.82 -18.19
N MET A 278 -32.94 -9.01 -19.20
CA MET A 278 -33.01 -9.43 -20.61
C MET A 278 -32.10 -10.63 -20.88
N GLU A 279 -30.84 -10.57 -20.41
CA GLU A 279 -29.90 -11.68 -20.55
C GLU A 279 -30.38 -12.96 -19.85
N ARG A 280 -30.96 -12.78 -18.65
CA ARG A 280 -31.47 -13.92 -17.88
C ARG A 280 -32.72 -14.53 -18.47
N LEU A 281 -33.65 -13.71 -18.94
CA LEU A 281 -34.91 -14.16 -19.56
C LEU A 281 -34.64 -14.94 -20.84
N ASP A 282 -33.74 -14.47 -21.71
CA ASP A 282 -33.33 -15.20 -22.91
C ASP A 282 -32.77 -16.60 -22.57
N SER A 283 -31.96 -16.68 -21.53
CA SER A 283 -31.41 -17.96 -21.05
C SER A 283 -32.53 -18.90 -20.49
N ILE A 284 -33.48 -18.35 -19.72
CA ILE A 284 -34.61 -19.07 -19.18
C ILE A 284 -35.48 -19.61 -20.33
N LEU A 285 -35.85 -18.78 -21.31
CA LEU A 285 -36.63 -19.18 -22.46
C LEU A 285 -35.95 -20.26 -23.31
N ALA A 286 -34.64 -20.18 -23.50
CA ALA A 286 -33.89 -21.21 -24.18
C ALA A 286 -33.90 -22.57 -23.47
N LEU A 287 -33.91 -22.55 -22.11
CA LEU A 287 -34.03 -23.76 -21.31
C LEU A 287 -35.44 -24.30 -21.35
N ALA A 288 -36.46 -23.44 -21.18
CA ALA A 288 -37.88 -23.80 -21.23
C ALA A 288 -38.22 -24.42 -22.57
N ARG A 289 -37.72 -23.84 -23.68
CA ARG A 289 -37.95 -24.41 -25.02
C ARG A 289 -37.39 -25.84 -25.16
N ARG A 290 -36.22 -26.13 -24.58
CA ARG A 290 -35.63 -27.48 -24.59
C ARG A 290 -36.43 -28.47 -23.72
N ARG A 291 -36.99 -28.02 -22.60
CA ARG A 291 -37.74 -28.84 -21.66
C ARG A 291 -39.24 -28.90 -21.93
N GLN A 292 -39.71 -28.18 -22.94
CA GLN A 292 -41.15 -27.95 -23.18
C GLN A 292 -41.86 -27.38 -21.93
N GLY A 293 -41.15 -26.55 -21.18
CA GLY A 293 -41.66 -25.90 -19.98
C GLY A 293 -42.36 -24.57 -20.28
N THR A 294 -43.10 -24.09 -19.33
CA THR A 294 -43.87 -22.84 -19.40
C THR A 294 -43.25 -21.79 -18.51
N VAL A 295 -43.18 -20.54 -18.98
CA VAL A 295 -42.65 -19.38 -18.24
C VAL A 295 -43.68 -18.27 -18.27
N ALA A 296 -43.96 -17.64 -17.13
CA ALA A 296 -44.77 -16.43 -17.10
C ALA A 296 -43.90 -15.17 -16.91
N THR A 297 -44.21 -14.14 -17.68
CA THR A 297 -43.66 -12.81 -17.53
C THR A 297 -44.74 -11.87 -17.02
N LEU A 298 -44.53 -11.27 -15.83
CA LEU A 298 -45.46 -10.36 -15.20
C LEU A 298 -44.90 -8.94 -15.23
N PHE A 299 -45.55 -8.03 -15.89
CA PHE A 299 -45.21 -6.60 -15.88
C PHE A 299 -46.08 -5.91 -14.82
N LEU A 300 -45.47 -5.23 -13.88
CA LEU A 300 -46.08 -4.60 -12.73
C LEU A 300 -45.77 -3.12 -12.68
N ASP A 301 -46.77 -2.30 -12.40
CA ASP A 301 -46.66 -0.86 -12.19
C ASP A 301 -47.44 -0.44 -10.97
N LEU A 302 -46.90 0.45 -10.14
CA LEU A 302 -47.51 0.91 -8.91
C LEU A 302 -48.55 2.00 -9.21
N ASP A 303 -49.80 1.75 -8.90
CA ASP A 303 -50.88 2.68 -9.13
C ASP A 303 -50.70 3.98 -8.34
N ASN A 304 -50.80 5.11 -9.03
CA ASN A 304 -50.73 6.44 -8.43
C ASN A 304 -49.41 6.76 -7.68
N PHE A 305 -48.30 6.06 -7.95
CA PHE A 305 -46.98 6.30 -7.31
C PHE A 305 -46.54 7.78 -7.42
N LYS A 306 -46.86 8.44 -8.53
CA LYS A 306 -46.59 9.87 -8.70
C LYS A 306 -47.26 10.73 -7.62
N LEU A 307 -48.47 10.40 -7.18
CA LEU A 307 -49.16 11.13 -6.10
C LEU A 307 -48.42 11.02 -4.77
N VAL A 308 -47.77 9.88 -4.51
CA VAL A 308 -46.94 9.68 -3.33
C VAL A 308 -45.74 10.64 -3.36
N ASN A 309 -45.04 10.70 -4.50
CA ASN A 309 -43.93 11.63 -4.69
C ASN A 309 -44.36 13.11 -4.57
N ASP A 310 -45.50 13.46 -5.18
CA ASP A 310 -46.02 14.84 -5.19
C ASP A 310 -46.52 15.28 -3.79
N SER A 311 -46.99 14.32 -2.97
CA SER A 311 -47.53 14.64 -1.64
C SER A 311 -46.50 14.55 -0.51
N LEU A 312 -45.57 13.62 -0.55
CA LEU A 312 -44.63 13.31 0.54
C LEU A 312 -43.17 13.47 0.15
N GLY A 313 -42.92 13.83 -1.10
CA GLY A 313 -41.57 14.01 -1.61
C GLY A 313 -40.93 12.72 -2.12
N HIS A 314 -39.87 12.89 -2.94
CA HIS A 314 -39.15 11.77 -3.55
C HIS A 314 -38.52 10.81 -2.55
N HIS A 315 -38.14 11.28 -1.37
CA HIS A 315 -37.59 10.42 -0.33
C HIS A 315 -38.59 9.34 0.14
N ALA A 316 -39.82 9.72 0.38
CA ALA A 316 -40.90 8.78 0.74
C ALA A 316 -41.17 7.78 -0.40
N GLY A 317 -41.17 8.24 -1.65
CA GLY A 317 -41.24 7.36 -2.81
C GLY A 317 -40.14 6.35 -2.91
N ASP A 318 -38.89 6.78 -2.63
CA ASP A 318 -37.73 5.89 -2.61
C ASP A 318 -37.81 4.82 -1.51
N VAL A 319 -38.29 5.19 -0.31
CA VAL A 319 -38.55 4.22 0.78
C VAL A 319 -39.62 3.23 0.37
N LEU A 320 -40.71 3.71 -0.24
CA LEU A 320 -41.80 2.85 -0.74
C LEU A 320 -41.28 1.87 -1.80
N LEU A 321 -40.50 2.30 -2.75
CA LEU A 321 -39.91 1.43 -3.80
C LEU A 321 -39.03 0.33 -3.20
N ARG A 322 -38.25 0.63 -2.16
CA ARG A 322 -37.46 -0.38 -1.45
C ARG A 322 -38.33 -1.40 -0.74
N GLU A 323 -39.38 -0.93 -0.11
CA GLU A 323 -40.33 -1.80 0.57
C GLU A 323 -41.05 -2.71 -0.43
N VAL A 324 -41.53 -2.18 -1.55
CA VAL A 324 -42.15 -2.97 -2.63
C VAL A 324 -41.16 -4.00 -3.17
N ALA A 325 -39.94 -3.62 -3.43
CA ALA A 325 -38.88 -4.55 -3.90
C ALA A 325 -38.66 -5.70 -2.90
N HIS A 326 -38.65 -5.39 -1.62
CA HIS A 326 -38.49 -6.38 -0.55
C HIS A 326 -39.69 -7.37 -0.53
N ARG A 327 -40.92 -6.87 -0.59
CA ARG A 327 -42.13 -7.69 -0.62
C ARG A 327 -42.19 -8.57 -1.86
N LEU A 328 -41.87 -8.02 -3.03
CA LEU A 328 -41.79 -8.78 -4.28
C LEU A 328 -40.84 -9.96 -4.16
N LYS A 329 -39.64 -9.72 -3.62
CA LYS A 329 -38.61 -10.75 -3.46
C LYS A 329 -39.03 -11.84 -2.46
N GLN A 330 -39.82 -11.50 -1.44
CA GLN A 330 -40.33 -12.48 -0.47
C GLN A 330 -41.50 -13.30 -1.01
N ALA A 331 -42.28 -12.75 -1.96
CA ALA A 331 -43.47 -13.38 -2.47
C ALA A 331 -43.24 -14.36 -3.63
N VAL A 332 -42.01 -14.44 -4.16
CA VAL A 332 -41.61 -15.34 -5.23
C VAL A 332 -40.54 -16.33 -4.77
N ARG A 333 -40.32 -17.40 -5.54
CA ARG A 333 -39.33 -18.44 -5.25
C ARG A 333 -37.91 -17.96 -5.63
N GLU A 334 -36.89 -18.57 -5.08
CA GLU A 334 -35.51 -18.29 -5.39
C GLU A 334 -35.16 -18.50 -6.90
N ALA A 335 -35.87 -19.43 -7.56
CA ALA A 335 -35.71 -19.70 -8.99
C ALA A 335 -36.32 -18.62 -9.90
N ASP A 336 -37.24 -17.80 -9.35
CA ASP A 336 -37.89 -16.72 -10.08
C ASP A 336 -37.03 -15.44 -10.09
N VAL A 337 -37.23 -14.61 -11.08
CA VAL A 337 -36.48 -13.36 -11.23
C VAL A 337 -37.40 -12.18 -10.98
N VAL A 338 -36.99 -11.27 -10.10
CA VAL A 338 -37.63 -9.97 -9.88
C VAL A 338 -36.66 -8.89 -10.31
N ALA A 339 -37.08 -7.98 -11.18
CA ALA A 339 -36.30 -6.88 -11.67
C ALA A 339 -37.06 -5.55 -11.59
N ARG A 340 -36.33 -4.43 -11.46
CA ARG A 340 -36.91 -3.09 -11.63
C ARG A 340 -36.42 -2.50 -12.95
N LEU A 341 -37.36 -2.05 -13.76
CA LEU A 341 -37.03 -1.47 -15.08
C LEU A 341 -36.73 0.02 -15.02
N GLY A 342 -37.32 0.73 -14.05
CA GLY A 342 -37.17 2.15 -13.81
C GLY A 342 -38.49 2.74 -13.24
N GLY A 343 -38.40 3.91 -12.60
CA GLY A 343 -39.60 4.53 -12.00
C GLY A 343 -40.31 3.58 -11.02
N ASP A 344 -41.59 3.32 -11.27
CA ASP A 344 -42.49 2.44 -10.53
C ASP A 344 -42.74 1.10 -11.24
N GLU A 345 -41.96 0.77 -12.27
CA GLU A 345 -42.12 -0.44 -13.09
C GLU A 345 -41.22 -1.58 -12.62
N PHE A 346 -41.85 -2.74 -12.39
CA PHE A 346 -41.16 -3.99 -12.05
C PHE A 346 -41.51 -5.09 -13.04
N LEU A 347 -40.60 -6.04 -13.22
CA LEU A 347 -40.84 -7.22 -14.03
C LEU A 347 -40.51 -8.48 -13.24
N ILE A 348 -41.41 -9.44 -13.24
CA ILE A 348 -41.22 -10.72 -12.58
C ILE A 348 -41.28 -11.83 -13.61
N VAL A 349 -40.34 -12.77 -13.55
CA VAL A 349 -40.28 -13.97 -14.40
C VAL A 349 -40.46 -15.20 -13.53
N LEU A 350 -41.59 -15.91 -13.71
CA LEU A 350 -41.86 -17.15 -13.02
C LEU A 350 -41.43 -18.32 -13.90
N THR A 351 -40.58 -19.18 -13.36
CA THR A 351 -40.02 -20.34 -14.06
C THR A 351 -40.83 -21.62 -13.72
N ASP A 352 -40.87 -22.55 -14.68
CA ASP A 352 -41.46 -23.89 -14.50
C ASP A 352 -42.85 -23.85 -13.86
N ILE A 353 -43.77 -23.01 -14.39
CA ILE A 353 -45.16 -23.01 -14.00
C ILE A 353 -45.90 -24.19 -14.62
N ALA A 354 -46.75 -24.85 -13.86
CA ALA A 354 -47.48 -26.06 -14.33
C ALA A 354 -48.63 -25.71 -15.27
N ASN A 355 -49.32 -24.60 -15.03
CA ASN A 355 -50.44 -24.11 -15.83
C ASN A 355 -50.55 -22.58 -15.74
N HIS A 356 -51.42 -21.99 -16.59
CA HIS A 356 -51.61 -20.53 -16.63
C HIS A 356 -52.18 -19.98 -15.32
N ASP A 357 -53.04 -20.76 -14.62
CA ASP A 357 -53.69 -20.34 -13.39
C ASP A 357 -52.68 -20.12 -12.26
N ASP A 358 -51.58 -20.86 -12.25
CA ASP A 358 -50.48 -20.68 -11.28
C ASP A 358 -49.90 -19.27 -11.34
N ALA A 359 -49.71 -18.71 -12.55
CA ALA A 359 -49.26 -17.33 -12.71
C ALA A 359 -50.28 -16.32 -12.15
N GLY A 360 -51.58 -16.61 -12.33
CA GLY A 360 -52.65 -15.82 -11.74
C GLY A 360 -52.65 -15.83 -10.21
N VAL A 361 -52.43 -17.01 -9.61
CA VAL A 361 -52.31 -17.15 -8.14
C VAL A 361 -51.11 -16.34 -7.62
N VAL A 362 -49.96 -16.43 -8.26
CA VAL A 362 -48.79 -15.62 -7.87
C VAL A 362 -49.11 -14.14 -8.01
N ALA A 363 -49.72 -13.70 -9.12
CA ALA A 363 -50.09 -12.30 -9.32
C ALA A 363 -51.04 -11.79 -8.23
N ALA A 364 -52.05 -12.60 -7.81
CA ALA A 364 -52.96 -12.25 -6.70
C ALA A 364 -52.19 -12.09 -5.37
N ASN A 365 -51.26 -13.01 -5.06
CA ASN A 365 -50.43 -12.94 -3.86
C ASN A 365 -49.52 -11.70 -3.88
N LEU A 366 -48.97 -11.33 -5.05
CA LEU A 366 -48.18 -10.11 -5.20
C LEU A 366 -49.00 -8.85 -4.98
N ILE A 367 -50.23 -8.80 -5.47
CA ILE A 367 -51.18 -7.69 -5.25
C ILE A 367 -51.48 -7.55 -3.74
N GLU A 368 -51.76 -8.63 -3.07
CA GLU A 368 -52.03 -8.63 -1.62
C GLU A 368 -50.81 -8.16 -0.82
N ALA A 369 -49.66 -8.70 -1.11
CA ALA A 369 -48.42 -8.36 -0.44
C ALA A 369 -48.05 -6.88 -0.60
N ILE A 370 -48.16 -6.32 -1.80
CA ILE A 370 -47.87 -4.93 -2.09
C ILE A 370 -48.87 -3.97 -1.48
N SER A 371 -50.19 -4.35 -1.56
CA SER A 371 -51.26 -3.51 -1.04
C SER A 371 -51.33 -3.46 0.49
N ALA A 372 -50.62 -4.35 1.18
CA ALA A 372 -50.51 -4.30 2.63
C ALA A 372 -49.91 -2.96 3.10
N PRO A 373 -50.47 -2.33 4.15
CA PRO A 373 -49.98 -1.06 4.66
C PRO A 373 -48.48 -1.10 4.98
N ALA A 374 -47.75 -0.05 4.63
CA ALA A 374 -46.36 0.17 4.95
C ALA A 374 -46.18 1.42 5.82
N LEU A 375 -45.32 1.35 6.82
CA LEU A 375 -44.97 2.52 7.63
C LEU A 375 -43.79 3.23 6.97
N ILE A 376 -44.04 4.42 6.42
CA ILE A 376 -43.05 5.25 5.73
C ILE A 376 -42.99 6.58 6.46
N ASP A 377 -41.81 6.94 6.98
CA ASP A 377 -41.57 8.18 7.75
C ASP A 377 -42.62 8.46 8.84
N GLY A 378 -43.09 7.38 9.51
CA GLY A 378 -44.08 7.47 10.59
C GLY A 378 -45.55 7.58 10.12
N GLN A 379 -45.79 7.54 8.80
CA GLN A 379 -47.13 7.53 8.21
C GLN A 379 -47.45 6.16 7.61
N THR A 380 -48.66 5.66 7.85
CA THR A 380 -49.15 4.43 7.25
C THR A 380 -49.65 4.71 5.85
N MET A 381 -49.06 4.03 4.85
CA MET A 381 -49.43 4.16 3.44
C MET A 381 -49.70 2.82 2.81
N SER A 382 -50.55 2.82 1.79
CA SER A 382 -50.78 1.67 0.93
C SER A 382 -50.76 2.10 -0.53
N VAL A 383 -50.15 1.28 -1.37
CA VAL A 383 -50.20 1.42 -2.84
C VAL A 383 -50.70 0.10 -3.40
N SER A 384 -51.40 0.18 -4.52
CA SER A 384 -51.81 -1.03 -5.25
C SER A 384 -50.97 -1.20 -6.52
N PRO A 385 -50.72 -2.42 -6.98
CA PRO A 385 -50.13 -2.67 -8.27
C PRO A 385 -51.17 -3.02 -9.32
N SER A 386 -50.92 -2.64 -10.58
CA SER A 386 -51.56 -3.20 -11.76
C SER A 386 -50.60 -4.17 -12.44
N ILE A 387 -51.02 -5.41 -12.69
CA ILE A 387 -50.17 -6.47 -13.22
C ILE A 387 -50.66 -6.98 -14.58
N GLY A 388 -49.79 -7.09 -15.56
CA GLY A 388 -50.07 -7.77 -16.81
C GLY A 388 -49.25 -9.05 -16.93
N ILE A 389 -49.84 -10.11 -17.45
CA ILE A 389 -49.24 -11.45 -17.54
C ILE A 389 -49.17 -11.90 -18.99
N SER A 390 -48.03 -12.37 -19.43
CA SER A 390 -47.83 -13.11 -20.69
C SER A 390 -47.17 -14.45 -20.44
N ILE A 391 -47.52 -15.45 -21.22
CA ILE A 391 -47.09 -16.84 -21.05
C ILE A 391 -46.30 -17.32 -22.26
N PHE A 392 -45.08 -17.85 -22.01
CA PHE A 392 -44.32 -18.59 -22.99
C PHE A 392 -44.77 -20.07 -22.98
N PRO A 393 -44.97 -20.73 -24.10
CA PRO A 393 -44.73 -20.25 -25.49
C PRO A 393 -45.94 -19.56 -26.14
N ASP A 394 -47.11 -19.53 -25.48
CA ASP A 394 -48.41 -19.18 -26.08
C ASP A 394 -48.51 -17.69 -26.47
N ASP A 395 -48.01 -16.84 -25.60
CA ASP A 395 -48.04 -15.39 -25.79
C ASP A 395 -46.75 -14.82 -26.40
N GLY A 396 -45.77 -15.62 -26.79
CA GLY A 396 -44.53 -15.11 -27.42
C GLY A 396 -43.37 -16.10 -27.40
N GLN A 397 -42.44 -15.88 -28.30
CA GLN A 397 -41.26 -16.72 -28.48
C GLN A 397 -39.96 -16.04 -28.07
N SER A 398 -39.96 -14.75 -27.79
CA SER A 398 -38.78 -13.96 -27.40
C SER A 398 -39.10 -13.13 -26.14
N ALA A 399 -38.03 -12.73 -25.43
CA ALA A 399 -38.10 -11.87 -24.25
C ALA A 399 -38.84 -10.55 -24.56
N ASP A 400 -38.47 -9.87 -25.65
CA ASP A 400 -39.10 -8.60 -26.04
C ASP A 400 -40.61 -8.76 -26.34
N GLU A 401 -41.01 -9.86 -26.97
CA GLU A 401 -42.39 -10.13 -27.30
C GLU A 401 -43.20 -10.35 -26.04
N LEU A 402 -42.73 -11.16 -25.10
CA LEU A 402 -43.38 -11.43 -23.83
C LEU A 402 -43.52 -10.17 -22.98
N ILE A 403 -42.45 -9.39 -22.84
CA ILE A 403 -42.46 -8.14 -22.08
C ILE A 403 -43.48 -7.17 -22.66
N ARG A 404 -43.49 -6.95 -23.97
CA ARG A 404 -44.43 -6.06 -24.65
C ARG A 404 -45.89 -6.52 -24.47
N ARG A 405 -46.15 -7.85 -24.49
CA ARG A 405 -47.49 -8.41 -24.30
C ARG A 405 -47.95 -8.31 -22.84
N ALA A 406 -47.02 -8.53 -21.90
CA ALA A 406 -47.30 -8.31 -20.46
C ALA A 406 -47.60 -6.83 -20.18
N ASP A 407 -46.85 -5.88 -20.75
CA ASP A 407 -47.11 -4.46 -20.63
C ASP A 407 -48.50 -4.07 -21.17
N ALA A 408 -48.84 -4.56 -22.38
CA ALA A 408 -50.20 -4.34 -22.94
C ALA A 408 -51.31 -4.91 -22.03
N ALA A 409 -51.09 -6.01 -21.34
CA ALA A 409 -51.99 -6.58 -20.38
C ALA A 409 -52.08 -5.75 -19.08
N MET A 410 -50.97 -5.24 -18.60
CA MET A 410 -50.88 -4.33 -17.44
C MET A 410 -51.68 -3.04 -17.72
N TYR A 411 -51.54 -2.47 -18.91
CA TYR A 411 -52.34 -1.29 -19.29
C TYR A 411 -53.85 -1.58 -19.25
N ARG A 412 -54.28 -2.80 -19.61
CA ARG A 412 -55.68 -3.23 -19.45
C ARG A 412 -56.05 -3.33 -17.98
N ALA A 413 -55.20 -3.86 -17.12
CA ALA A 413 -55.43 -3.91 -15.67
C ALA A 413 -55.68 -2.51 -15.10
N LYS A 414 -54.91 -1.51 -15.51
CA LYS A 414 -55.13 -0.11 -15.14
C LYS A 414 -56.49 0.41 -15.58
N ASN A 415 -56.91 0.10 -16.80
CA ASN A 415 -58.21 0.51 -17.33
C ASN A 415 -59.41 -0.26 -16.70
N CYS A 416 -59.20 -1.48 -16.19
CA CYS A 416 -60.19 -2.28 -15.47
C CYS A 416 -60.32 -1.91 -13.98
N GLY A 417 -59.93 -0.72 -13.56
CA GLY A 417 -60.11 -0.21 -12.20
C GLY A 417 -58.90 -0.30 -11.29
N ARG A 418 -57.72 -0.68 -11.83
CA ARG A 418 -56.44 -0.85 -11.06
C ARG A 418 -56.53 -1.94 -10.02
N ASN A 419 -55.47 -2.15 -9.25
CA ASN A 419 -55.40 -3.15 -8.17
C ASN A 419 -55.89 -4.56 -8.61
N ASN A 420 -55.47 -4.96 -9.81
CA ASN A 420 -55.84 -6.25 -10.39
C ASN A 420 -54.74 -6.74 -11.35
N TYR A 421 -54.91 -7.97 -11.82
CA TYR A 421 -54.08 -8.52 -12.89
C TYR A 421 -54.88 -8.89 -14.14
N GLN A 422 -54.23 -8.88 -15.30
CA GLN A 422 -54.84 -9.29 -16.57
C GLN A 422 -53.84 -10.18 -17.33
N PHE A 423 -54.32 -11.28 -17.88
CA PHE A 423 -53.55 -12.05 -18.88
C PHE A 423 -53.59 -11.35 -20.22
N PHE A 424 -52.50 -11.51 -21.01
CA PHE A 424 -52.52 -11.04 -22.36
C PHE A 424 -53.66 -11.73 -23.14
N ALA A 425 -54.39 -10.98 -23.93
CA ALA A 425 -55.34 -11.49 -24.88
C ALA A 425 -55.16 -10.74 -26.21
N PRO A 426 -55.11 -11.44 -27.35
CA PRO A 426 -54.96 -10.81 -28.64
C PRO A 426 -56.09 -9.84 -28.95
N PRO A 427 -55.89 -8.83 -29.80
CA PRO A 427 -56.94 -7.89 -30.22
C PRO A 427 -58.13 -8.65 -30.84
N GLY A 428 -59.37 -8.42 -30.29
CA GLY A 428 -60.59 -9.08 -30.76
C GLY A 428 -61.04 -10.27 -29.92
N ALA A 429 -60.28 -10.72 -28.97
CA ALA A 429 -60.77 -11.67 -27.97
C ALA A 429 -61.78 -10.98 -27.00
N ALA A 430 -62.87 -11.65 -26.65
CA ALA A 430 -63.84 -11.13 -25.69
C ALA A 430 -63.11 -10.80 -24.38
N PRO A 431 -63.43 -9.67 -23.68
CA PRO A 431 -62.81 -9.33 -22.42
C PRO A 431 -63.05 -10.50 -21.44
N GLY A 432 -61.94 -11.20 -21.10
CA GLY A 432 -61.98 -12.16 -19.99
C GLY A 432 -62.43 -11.44 -18.72
N ALA A 433 -63.17 -12.12 -17.87
CA ALA A 433 -63.65 -11.56 -16.62
C ALA A 433 -62.51 -10.86 -15.86
N CYS A 434 -62.74 -9.62 -15.43
CA CYS A 434 -61.81 -8.88 -14.60
C CYS A 434 -61.49 -9.73 -13.36
N GLY A 435 -60.25 -10.25 -13.28
CA GLY A 435 -59.83 -11.04 -12.11
C GLY A 435 -59.71 -10.12 -10.88
N LEU A 436 -60.81 -9.96 -10.20
CA LEU A 436 -60.84 -9.32 -8.89
C LEU A 436 -60.18 -10.26 -7.89
N ALA A 437 -59.17 -9.78 -7.17
CA ALA A 437 -58.78 -10.40 -5.92
C ALA A 437 -60.02 -10.46 -5.03
N ALA A 438 -60.53 -11.65 -4.77
CA ALA A 438 -61.68 -11.83 -3.88
C ALA A 438 -61.32 -11.27 -2.50
N ALA A 439 -61.89 -10.12 -2.15
CA ALA A 439 -61.91 -9.67 -0.77
C ALA A 439 -62.69 -10.71 0.01
N SER A 440 -61.97 -11.57 0.76
CA SER A 440 -62.58 -12.41 1.77
C SER A 440 -63.12 -11.53 2.91
N PRO A 441 -64.33 -11.82 3.46
CA PRO A 441 -64.94 -11.01 4.44
C PRO A 441 -64.21 -10.95 5.79
#